data_15914b5b44e36a817ef5d3d14a20338d
#
_entry.id   15914b5b44e36a817ef5d3d14a20338d
#
_cell.length_a   1.000
_cell.length_b   1.000
_cell.length_c   1.000
_cell.angle_alpha   90.00
_cell.angle_beta   90.00
_cell.angle_gamma   90.00
#
_symmetry.space_group_name_H-M   'P 1'
#
loop_
_entity.id
_entity.type
_entity.pdbx_description
1 polymer ?
#
loop_
_entity_poly.entity_id
_entity_poly.type
_entity_poly.pdbx_seq_one_letter_code
_entity_poly.pdbx_strand_id
1 'polypeptide(L)'
;MITELRTERLILKKMKVSDSSSLFKIWSDPEVTKFMNINSFTDESQAIQMIEMLDKLYQENKAIRYSIFHLESNQIIGSCGYNTLDFENSKAEIGYEISKEYWGNGFASEAILKLLDYAYNTLNFNRIEAKVEPENRNSIKLLEKLNFKFEGTLRKSEKSKDTFIDLNMYSKLKTD
;
A
#
# COMPACT_ATOMS: atom_id res chain seq x y z
N MET A 1 -14.59 -7.37 -6.27
CA MET A 1 -13.78 -6.12 -6.17
C MET A 1 -13.24 -5.75 -7.54
N ILE A 2 -13.13 -4.45 -7.82
CA ILE A 2 -12.59 -3.94 -9.10
C ILE A 2 -11.10 -4.26 -9.19
N THR A 3 -10.66 -4.80 -10.33
CA THR A 3 -9.28 -5.22 -10.57
C THR A 3 -8.43 -4.18 -11.27
N GLU A 4 -9.04 -3.09 -11.73
CA GLU A 4 -8.35 -1.98 -12.38
C GLU A 4 -8.98 -0.64 -11.97
N LEU A 5 -8.15 0.28 -11.50
CA LEU A 5 -8.52 1.64 -11.16
C LEU A 5 -7.62 2.61 -11.94
N ARG A 6 -8.18 3.68 -12.46
CA ARG A 6 -7.45 4.64 -13.28
C ARG A 6 -7.47 6.02 -12.66
N THR A 7 -6.34 6.71 -12.75
CA THR A 7 -6.17 8.13 -12.39
C THR A 7 -5.67 8.91 -13.60
N GLU A 8 -5.32 10.17 -13.42
CA GLU A 8 -4.75 10.99 -14.49
C GLU A 8 -3.42 10.43 -15.03
N ARG A 9 -2.52 10.00 -14.14
CA ARG A 9 -1.17 9.56 -14.51
C ARG A 9 -0.90 8.08 -14.26
N LEU A 10 -1.82 7.36 -13.61
CA LEU A 10 -1.60 5.99 -13.16
C LEU A 10 -2.74 5.05 -13.57
N ILE A 11 -2.39 3.77 -13.74
CA ILE A 11 -3.34 2.66 -13.70
C ILE A 11 -2.93 1.75 -12.56
N LEU A 12 -3.87 1.46 -11.67
CA LEU A 12 -3.72 0.48 -10.60
C LEU A 12 -4.36 -0.82 -11.09
N LYS A 13 -3.55 -1.84 -11.36
CA LYS A 13 -4.04 -3.15 -11.80
C LYS A 13 -3.79 -4.19 -10.73
N LYS A 14 -4.79 -5.03 -10.45
CA LYS A 14 -4.59 -6.16 -9.54
C LYS A 14 -3.25 -6.85 -9.85
N MET A 15 -2.42 -6.97 -8.82
CA MET A 15 -1.09 -7.55 -8.92
C MET A 15 -1.16 -9.00 -9.40
N LYS A 16 -0.27 -9.39 -10.30
CA LYS A 16 -0.16 -10.76 -10.86
C LYS A 16 1.28 -11.20 -10.98
N VAL A 17 1.47 -12.51 -11.07
CA VAL A 17 2.81 -13.11 -11.14
C VAL A 17 3.64 -12.55 -12.29
N SER A 18 3.02 -12.17 -13.42
CA SER A 18 3.73 -11.53 -14.54
C SER A 18 4.35 -10.18 -14.19
N ASP A 19 3.96 -9.57 -13.05
CA ASP A 19 4.55 -8.31 -12.54
C ASP A 19 5.81 -8.56 -11.69
N SER A 20 6.17 -9.81 -11.42
CA SER A 20 7.19 -10.19 -10.44
C SER A 20 8.58 -9.61 -10.74
N SER A 21 8.97 -9.56 -12.00
CA SER A 21 10.29 -9.03 -12.39
C SER A 21 10.42 -7.53 -12.05
N SER A 22 9.39 -6.75 -12.35
CA SER A 22 9.37 -5.31 -12.05
C SER A 22 9.27 -5.05 -10.55
N LEU A 23 8.41 -5.79 -9.85
CA LEU A 23 8.22 -5.65 -8.40
C LEU A 23 9.46 -6.13 -7.63
N PHE A 24 10.14 -7.18 -8.10
CA PHE A 24 11.39 -7.64 -7.52
C PHE A 24 12.45 -6.52 -7.48
N LYS A 25 12.59 -5.75 -8.53
CA LYS A 25 13.52 -4.61 -8.57
C LYS A 25 13.18 -3.58 -7.49
N ILE A 26 11.90 -3.30 -7.29
CA ILE A 26 11.43 -2.35 -6.27
C ILE A 26 11.65 -2.92 -4.86
N TRP A 27 11.27 -4.16 -4.63
CA TRP A 27 11.38 -4.81 -3.33
C TRP A 27 12.79 -5.31 -2.97
N SER A 28 13.75 -5.16 -3.88
CA SER A 28 15.18 -5.39 -3.66
C SER A 28 15.91 -4.13 -3.19
N ASP A 29 15.29 -2.96 -3.34
CA ASP A 29 15.90 -1.69 -2.95
C ASP A 29 15.73 -1.47 -1.45
N PRO A 30 16.83 -1.42 -0.67
CA PRO A 30 16.76 -1.24 0.79
C PRO A 30 16.14 0.10 1.20
N GLU A 31 16.18 1.13 0.35
CA GLU A 31 15.54 2.39 0.67
C GLU A 31 14.02 2.33 0.52
N VAL A 32 13.51 1.47 -0.36
CA VAL A 32 12.06 1.20 -0.49
C VAL A 32 11.58 0.31 0.64
N THR A 33 12.33 -0.75 0.96
CA THR A 33 11.91 -1.74 1.97
C THR A 33 12.17 -1.31 3.41
N LYS A 34 12.88 -0.20 3.63
CA LYS A 34 13.28 0.28 4.95
C LYS A 34 12.14 0.26 5.97
N PHE A 35 10.94 0.69 5.59
CA PHE A 35 9.76 0.73 6.44
C PHE A 35 8.68 -0.27 6.05
N MET A 36 8.99 -1.18 5.13
CA MET A 36 8.13 -2.33 4.82
C MET A 36 8.44 -3.47 5.78
N ASN A 37 7.43 -4.31 6.07
CA ASN A 37 7.64 -5.50 6.90
C ASN A 37 8.20 -6.66 6.08
N ILE A 38 9.23 -6.39 5.31
CA ILE A 38 10.02 -7.38 4.57
C ILE A 38 11.50 -6.97 4.61
N ASN A 39 12.39 -7.96 4.58
CA ASN A 39 13.78 -7.71 4.20
C ASN A 39 13.85 -7.48 2.69
N SER A 40 14.84 -6.72 2.22
CA SER A 40 15.05 -6.56 0.77
C SER A 40 15.20 -7.92 0.11
N PHE A 41 14.45 -8.14 -0.97
CA PHE A 41 14.51 -9.40 -1.70
C PHE A 41 15.85 -9.57 -2.41
N THR A 42 16.32 -10.81 -2.47
CA THR A 42 17.59 -11.20 -3.12
C THR A 42 17.37 -12.11 -4.32
N ASP A 43 16.16 -12.63 -4.48
CA ASP A 43 15.78 -13.55 -5.55
C ASP A 43 14.34 -13.26 -6.00
N GLU A 44 14.10 -13.30 -7.29
CA GLU A 44 12.77 -13.03 -7.87
C GLU A 44 11.69 -14.00 -7.37
N SER A 45 12.08 -15.23 -6.97
CA SER A 45 11.15 -16.18 -6.39
C SER A 45 10.44 -15.66 -5.15
N GLN A 46 11.10 -14.79 -4.37
CA GLN A 46 10.50 -14.15 -3.21
C GLN A 46 9.35 -13.21 -3.61
N ALA A 47 9.51 -12.49 -4.72
CA ALA A 47 8.45 -11.65 -5.26
C ALA A 47 7.27 -12.49 -5.76
N ILE A 48 7.54 -13.59 -6.44
CA ILE A 48 6.51 -14.53 -6.90
C ILE A 48 5.71 -15.07 -5.71
N GLN A 49 6.39 -15.54 -4.66
CA GLN A 49 5.75 -16.06 -3.45
C GLN A 49 4.86 -15.01 -2.77
N MET A 50 5.33 -13.76 -2.70
CA MET A 50 4.55 -12.66 -2.13
C MET A 50 3.29 -12.38 -2.95
N ILE A 51 3.41 -12.36 -4.27
CA ILE A 51 2.28 -12.13 -5.17
C ILE A 51 1.24 -13.25 -5.04
N GLU A 52 1.69 -14.51 -4.97
CA GLU A 52 0.82 -15.67 -4.77
C GLU A 52 0.08 -15.62 -3.43
N MET A 53 0.78 -15.22 -2.36
CA MET A 53 0.16 -15.03 -1.05
C MET A 53 -0.90 -13.93 -1.09
N LEU A 54 -0.62 -12.81 -1.75
CA LEU A 54 -1.56 -11.70 -1.91
C LEU A 54 -2.77 -12.12 -2.76
N ASP A 55 -2.57 -12.93 -3.79
CA ASP A 55 -3.66 -13.47 -4.59
C ASP A 55 -4.58 -14.38 -3.77
N LYS A 56 -4.02 -15.19 -2.90
CA LYS A 56 -4.80 -16.02 -1.96
C LYS A 56 -5.67 -15.14 -1.05
N LEU A 57 -5.10 -14.09 -0.48
CA LEU A 57 -5.88 -13.15 0.35
C LEU A 57 -6.99 -12.46 -0.45
N TYR A 58 -6.74 -12.16 -1.72
CA TYR A 58 -7.76 -11.63 -2.62
C TYR A 58 -8.90 -12.63 -2.84
N GLN A 59 -8.59 -13.90 -3.11
CA GLN A 59 -9.61 -14.95 -3.26
C GLN A 59 -10.46 -15.13 -2.01
N GLU A 60 -9.89 -14.88 -0.84
CA GLU A 60 -10.58 -14.92 0.45
C GLU A 60 -11.31 -13.61 0.81
N ASN A 61 -11.30 -12.61 -0.08
CA ASN A 61 -11.85 -11.26 0.17
C ASN A 61 -11.23 -10.55 1.38
N LYS A 62 -9.98 -10.85 1.73
CA LYS A 62 -9.28 -10.28 2.88
C LYS A 62 -8.40 -9.10 2.55
N ALA A 63 -7.92 -9.03 1.31
CA ALA A 63 -7.01 -7.97 0.85
C ALA A 63 -7.09 -7.82 -0.67
N ILE A 64 -6.60 -6.70 -1.18
CA ILE A 64 -6.27 -6.57 -2.60
C ILE A 64 -5.07 -5.65 -2.75
N ARG A 65 -4.11 -6.08 -3.57
CA ARG A 65 -2.93 -5.29 -3.91
C ARG A 65 -2.91 -5.02 -5.41
N TYR A 66 -2.59 -3.78 -5.75
CA TYR A 66 -2.47 -3.32 -7.13
C TYR A 66 -1.01 -3.00 -7.45
N SER A 67 -0.55 -3.43 -8.62
CA SER A 67 0.65 -2.86 -9.23
C SER A 67 0.32 -1.49 -9.78
N ILE A 68 1.18 -0.51 -9.52
CA ILE A 68 1.01 0.87 -10.00
C ILE A 68 1.76 1.02 -11.32
N PHE A 69 1.02 1.21 -12.41
CA PHE A 69 1.58 1.50 -13.74
C PHE A 69 1.57 3.00 -13.97
N HIS A 70 2.71 3.54 -14.35
CA HIS A 70 2.86 4.91 -14.81
C HIS A 70 2.44 5.00 -16.28
N LEU A 71 1.41 5.77 -16.60
CA LEU A 71 0.81 5.81 -17.94
C LEU A 71 1.80 6.24 -19.02
N GLU A 72 2.60 7.27 -18.75
CA GLU A 72 3.55 7.81 -19.73
C GLU A 72 4.65 6.80 -20.10
N SER A 73 5.23 6.14 -19.12
CA SER A 73 6.36 5.19 -19.34
C SER A 73 5.90 3.74 -19.49
N ASN A 74 4.66 3.42 -19.15
CA ASN A 74 4.13 2.06 -19.07
C ASN A 74 4.96 1.13 -18.16
N GLN A 75 5.64 1.71 -17.15
CA GLN A 75 6.45 0.99 -16.18
C GLN A 75 5.67 0.78 -14.89
N ILE A 76 5.93 -0.33 -14.21
CA ILE A 76 5.48 -0.51 -12.82
C ILE A 76 6.39 0.31 -11.92
N ILE A 77 5.81 1.25 -11.17
CA ILE A 77 6.55 2.18 -10.32
C ILE A 77 6.36 1.94 -8.83
N GLY A 78 5.55 0.98 -8.45
CA GLY A 78 5.27 0.65 -7.07
C GLY A 78 4.06 -0.25 -6.93
N SER A 79 3.56 -0.36 -5.73
CA SER A 79 2.30 -1.03 -5.44
C SER A 79 1.52 -0.30 -4.35
N CYS A 80 0.22 -0.52 -4.33
CA CYS A 80 -0.69 -0.01 -3.31
C CYS A 80 -1.92 -0.89 -3.21
N GLY A 81 -2.67 -0.73 -2.13
CA GLY A 81 -3.92 -1.46 -1.98
C GLY A 81 -4.43 -1.47 -0.56
N TYR A 82 -5.29 -2.42 -0.28
CA TYR A 82 -5.81 -2.67 1.05
C TYR A 82 -5.14 -3.91 1.61
N ASN A 83 -4.34 -3.72 2.67
CA ASN A 83 -3.67 -4.81 3.38
C ASN A 83 -4.68 -5.69 4.12
N THR A 84 -5.77 -5.07 4.59
CA THR A 84 -6.91 -5.76 5.19
C THR A 84 -8.20 -5.13 4.74
N LEU A 85 -9.23 -5.96 4.55
CA LEU A 85 -10.59 -5.57 4.24
C LEU A 85 -11.51 -6.16 5.31
N ASP A 86 -12.20 -5.30 6.03
CA ASP A 86 -13.17 -5.67 7.07
C ASP A 86 -14.55 -5.15 6.65
N PHE A 87 -15.27 -5.99 5.91
CA PHE A 87 -16.61 -5.66 5.41
C PHE A 87 -17.65 -5.56 6.53
N GLU A 88 -17.47 -6.33 7.60
CA GLU A 88 -18.38 -6.28 8.74
C GLU A 88 -18.35 -4.91 9.43
N ASN A 89 -17.16 -4.38 9.65
CA ASN A 89 -16.97 -3.07 10.28
C ASN A 89 -16.85 -1.92 9.28
N SER A 90 -17.00 -2.19 7.98
CA SER A 90 -16.92 -1.20 6.89
C SER A 90 -15.63 -0.38 6.94
N LYS A 91 -14.49 -1.07 7.09
CA LYS A 91 -13.17 -0.43 7.14
C LYS A 91 -12.10 -1.23 6.40
N ALA A 92 -11.02 -0.54 6.06
CA ALA A 92 -9.85 -1.17 5.46
C ALA A 92 -8.57 -0.50 5.94
N GLU A 93 -7.45 -1.22 5.85
CA GLU A 93 -6.12 -0.67 6.07
C GLU A 93 -5.41 -0.56 4.73
N ILE A 94 -4.90 0.63 4.40
CA ILE A 94 -4.13 0.84 3.17
C ILE A 94 -2.63 0.59 3.39
N GLY A 95 -1.97 0.17 2.30
CA GLY A 95 -0.52 0.10 2.22
C GLY A 95 -0.06 0.55 0.83
N TYR A 96 1.16 1.08 0.77
CA TYR A 96 1.72 1.60 -0.48
C TYR A 96 3.24 1.71 -0.40
N GLU A 97 3.91 1.53 -1.54
CA GLU A 97 5.30 1.90 -1.74
C GLU A 97 5.51 2.35 -3.19
N ILE A 98 6.47 3.24 -3.39
CA ILE A 98 6.86 3.77 -4.69
C ILE A 98 8.36 3.54 -4.89
N SER A 99 8.76 3.13 -6.09
CA SER A 99 10.16 3.05 -6.49
C SER A 99 10.86 4.38 -6.27
N LYS A 100 12.09 4.35 -5.75
CA LYS A 100 12.85 5.54 -5.35
C LYS A 100 12.96 6.59 -6.46
N GLU A 101 13.20 6.17 -7.68
CA GLU A 101 13.35 7.08 -8.84
C GLU A 101 12.08 7.90 -9.14
N TYR A 102 10.93 7.48 -8.63
CA TYR A 102 9.64 8.16 -8.82
C TYR A 102 9.19 8.96 -7.58
N TRP A 103 10.00 9.04 -6.53
CA TRP A 103 9.69 9.81 -5.35
C TRP A 103 9.60 11.32 -5.66
N GLY A 104 8.83 12.06 -4.87
CA GLY A 104 8.71 13.51 -4.98
C GLY A 104 7.83 14.00 -6.13
N ASN A 105 7.09 13.13 -6.81
CA ASN A 105 6.25 13.46 -7.95
C ASN A 105 4.75 13.40 -7.65
N GLY A 106 4.36 13.10 -6.40
CA GLY A 106 2.95 13.01 -6.00
C GLY A 106 2.24 11.72 -6.39
N PHE A 107 2.95 10.70 -6.84
CA PHE A 107 2.33 9.44 -7.28
C PHE A 107 1.68 8.66 -6.13
N ALA A 108 2.32 8.60 -4.95
CA ALA A 108 1.72 7.95 -3.79
C ALA A 108 0.42 8.64 -3.37
N SER A 109 0.42 9.97 -3.34
CA SER A 109 -0.77 10.77 -3.06
C SER A 109 -1.91 10.48 -4.02
N GLU A 110 -1.60 10.44 -5.33
CA GLU A 110 -2.58 10.16 -6.38
C GLU A 110 -3.17 8.75 -6.25
N ALA A 111 -2.33 7.75 -5.98
CA ALA A 111 -2.78 6.38 -5.77
C ALA A 111 -3.66 6.25 -4.53
N ILE A 112 -3.26 6.84 -3.40
CA ILE A 112 -4.04 6.80 -2.15
C ILE A 112 -5.40 7.48 -2.33
N LEU A 113 -5.45 8.64 -2.99
CA LEU A 113 -6.72 9.33 -3.26
C LEU A 113 -7.67 8.44 -4.06
N LYS A 114 -7.15 7.67 -5.02
CA LYS A 114 -7.98 6.73 -5.80
C LYS A 114 -8.46 5.56 -4.95
N LEU A 115 -7.62 5.04 -4.05
CA LEU A 115 -8.04 4.02 -3.09
C LEU A 115 -9.15 4.55 -2.16
N LEU A 116 -9.02 5.78 -1.65
CA LEU A 116 -10.04 6.41 -0.81
C LEU A 116 -11.37 6.56 -1.56
N ASP A 117 -11.32 7.06 -2.79
CA ASP A 117 -12.50 7.18 -3.65
C ASP A 117 -13.21 5.82 -3.84
N TYR A 118 -12.46 4.80 -4.19
CA TYR A 118 -13.00 3.46 -4.37
C TYR A 118 -13.58 2.87 -3.08
N ALA A 119 -12.88 3.02 -1.96
CA ALA A 119 -13.34 2.52 -0.67
C ALA A 119 -14.65 3.19 -0.22
N TYR A 120 -14.73 4.51 -0.32
CA TYR A 120 -15.89 5.26 0.17
C TYR A 120 -17.09 5.21 -0.78
N ASN A 121 -16.86 5.29 -2.08
CA ASN A 121 -17.93 5.47 -3.05
C ASN A 121 -18.40 4.18 -3.73
N THR A 122 -17.53 3.15 -3.77
CA THR A 122 -17.86 1.87 -4.38
C THR A 122 -18.04 0.76 -3.35
N LEU A 123 -17.06 0.59 -2.44
CA LEU A 123 -17.16 -0.42 -1.37
C LEU A 123 -18.05 0.03 -0.21
N ASN A 124 -18.39 1.32 -0.17
CA ASN A 124 -19.21 1.93 0.86
C ASN A 124 -18.63 1.79 2.28
N PHE A 125 -17.30 1.82 2.37
CA PHE A 125 -16.60 1.80 3.65
C PHE A 125 -16.74 3.14 4.38
N ASN A 126 -16.66 3.09 5.70
CA ASN A 126 -16.76 4.26 6.55
C ASN A 126 -15.40 4.79 7.02
N ARG A 127 -14.39 3.89 7.11
CA ARG A 127 -13.11 4.21 7.72
C ARG A 127 -11.96 3.58 6.95
N ILE A 128 -10.92 4.36 6.71
CA ILE A 128 -9.65 3.87 6.15
C ILE A 128 -8.54 4.13 7.16
N GLU A 129 -7.79 3.08 7.46
CA GLU A 129 -6.67 3.08 8.38
C GLU A 129 -5.35 3.04 7.62
N ALA A 130 -4.31 3.62 8.22
CA ALA A 130 -2.93 3.48 7.78
C ALA A 130 -2.03 3.37 9.00
N LYS A 131 -1.19 2.35 9.03
CA LYS A 131 -0.18 2.15 10.07
C LYS A 131 1.18 2.50 9.51
N VAL A 132 1.95 3.27 10.27
CA VAL A 132 3.25 3.76 9.83
C VAL A 132 4.24 3.75 10.99
N GLU A 133 5.49 3.32 10.72
CA GLU A 133 6.55 3.44 11.72
C GLU A 133 6.79 4.92 12.04
N PRO A 134 7.01 5.26 13.34
CA PRO A 134 7.21 6.66 13.75
C PRO A 134 8.35 7.39 13.04
N GLU A 135 9.38 6.67 12.62
CA GLU A 135 10.53 7.21 11.90
C GLU A 135 10.27 7.45 10.41
N ASN A 136 9.20 6.90 9.86
CA ASN A 136 8.82 7.07 8.45
C ASN A 136 8.19 8.45 8.22
N ARG A 137 9.00 9.49 8.30
CA ARG A 137 8.57 10.89 8.25
C ARG A 137 7.88 11.25 6.93
N ASN A 138 8.34 10.69 5.82
CA ASN A 138 7.75 10.97 4.51
C ASN A 138 6.33 10.44 4.40
N SER A 139 6.08 9.22 4.89
CA SER A 139 4.74 8.65 4.93
C SER A 139 3.81 9.41 5.88
N ILE A 140 4.31 9.82 7.05
CA ILE A 140 3.54 10.63 8.01
C ILE A 140 3.11 11.95 7.36
N LYS A 141 4.04 12.68 6.74
CA LYS A 141 3.71 13.94 6.05
C LYS A 141 2.68 13.74 4.94
N LEU A 142 2.78 12.64 4.20
CA LEU A 142 1.83 12.30 3.16
C LEU A 142 0.43 12.06 3.73
N LEU A 143 0.31 11.27 4.78
CA LEU A 143 -0.97 10.99 5.44
C LEU A 143 -1.60 12.25 6.02
N GLU A 144 -0.80 13.11 6.68
CA GLU A 144 -1.26 14.39 7.20
C GLU A 144 -1.74 15.33 6.08
N LYS A 145 -1.01 15.40 4.98
CA LYS A 145 -1.42 16.17 3.80
C LYS A 145 -2.74 15.69 3.20
N LEU A 146 -3.01 14.39 3.28
CA LEU A 146 -4.27 13.79 2.83
C LEU A 146 -5.37 13.84 3.89
N ASN A 147 -5.14 14.59 4.98
CA ASN A 147 -6.09 14.78 6.08
C ASN A 147 -6.43 13.48 6.85
N PHE A 148 -5.49 12.54 6.91
CA PHE A 148 -5.57 11.47 7.90
C PHE A 148 -5.30 12.03 9.29
N LYS A 149 -6.02 11.53 10.28
CA LYS A 149 -5.88 11.94 11.68
C LYS A 149 -5.04 10.92 12.45
N PHE A 150 -4.08 11.40 13.22
CA PHE A 150 -3.31 10.58 14.14
C PHE A 150 -4.17 10.16 15.32
N GLU A 151 -4.21 8.87 15.62
CA GLU A 151 -5.02 8.33 16.73
C GLU A 151 -4.19 7.80 17.88
N GLY A 152 -2.92 7.59 17.69
CA GLY A 152 -2.04 7.11 18.75
C GLY A 152 -0.96 6.16 18.23
N THR A 153 -0.09 5.75 19.15
CA THR A 153 1.01 4.82 18.86
C THR A 153 0.72 3.46 19.50
N LEU A 154 0.71 2.43 18.67
CA LEU A 154 0.64 1.04 19.10
C LEU A 154 2.05 0.57 19.45
N ARG A 155 2.36 0.43 20.75
CA ARG A 155 3.69 0.08 21.21
C ARG A 155 4.00 -1.39 20.94
N LYS A 156 5.15 -1.67 20.31
CA LYS A 156 5.64 -3.04 20.02
C LYS A 156 4.57 -3.91 19.36
N SER A 157 3.84 -3.31 18.44
CA SER A 157 2.63 -3.87 17.85
C SER A 157 2.89 -4.95 16.81
N GLU A 158 4.04 -4.90 16.17
CA GLU A 158 4.36 -5.80 15.05
C GLU A 158 5.82 -6.23 15.11
N LYS A 159 6.07 -7.49 14.79
CA LYS A 159 7.43 -7.99 14.59
C LYS A 159 7.84 -7.73 13.15
N SER A 160 8.89 -6.95 12.97
CA SER A 160 9.47 -6.63 11.67
C SER A 160 10.98 -6.79 11.72
N LYS A 161 11.54 -7.56 10.77
CA LYS A 161 13.00 -7.75 10.65
C LYS A 161 13.66 -8.15 11.99
N ASP A 162 13.04 -9.13 12.66
CA ASP A 162 13.47 -9.69 13.94
C ASP A 162 13.40 -8.75 15.15
N THR A 163 12.77 -7.58 15.03
CA THR A 163 12.50 -6.66 16.13
C THR A 163 11.02 -6.37 16.26
N PHE A 164 10.58 -5.98 17.46
CA PHE A 164 9.23 -5.47 17.68
C PHE A 164 9.24 -3.97 17.47
N ILE A 165 8.35 -3.47 16.60
CA ILE A 165 8.26 -2.07 16.24
C ILE A 165 6.98 -1.43 16.76
N ASP A 166 7.07 -0.13 17.03
CA ASP A 166 5.90 0.71 17.25
C ASP A 166 5.27 1.07 15.93
N LEU A 167 3.94 1.22 15.91
CA LEU A 167 3.20 1.69 14.75
C LEU A 167 2.30 2.85 15.14
N ASN A 168 2.41 3.96 14.43
CA ASN A 168 1.46 5.05 14.53
C ASN A 168 0.21 4.70 13.73
N MET A 169 -0.95 4.82 14.36
CA MET A 169 -2.25 4.62 13.72
C MET A 169 -2.77 5.96 13.21
N TYR A 170 -3.03 6.01 11.92
CA TYR A 170 -3.72 7.11 11.25
C TYR A 170 -5.04 6.61 10.67
N SER A 171 -6.02 7.48 10.61
CA SER A 171 -7.31 7.14 10.02
C SER A 171 -7.93 8.30 9.27
N LYS A 172 -8.80 7.95 8.33
CA LYS A 172 -9.65 8.90 7.63
C LYS A 172 -11.05 8.32 7.54
N LEU A 173 -12.06 9.11 7.93
CA LEU A 173 -13.46 8.73 7.83
C LEU A 173 -14.06 9.26 6.52
N LYS A 174 -15.10 8.56 6.03
CA LYS A 174 -15.86 9.00 4.86
C LYS A 174 -16.44 10.41 5.02
N THR A 175 -16.72 10.81 6.27
CA THR A 175 -17.28 12.11 6.63
C THR A 175 -16.23 13.20 6.90
N ASP A 176 -14.97 12.86 6.85
CA ASP A 176 -13.90 13.84 7.08
C ASP A 176 -13.68 14.77 5.88
#